data_a74dfc4717759c875b92952e669312ce
#
_entry.id   a74dfc4717759c875b92952e669312ce
#
_cell.length_a   1.000
_cell.length_b   1.000
_cell.length_c   1.000
_cell.angle_alpha   90.00
_cell.angle_beta   90.00
_cell.angle_gamma   90.00
#
_symmetry.space_group_name_H-M   'P 1'
#
loop_
_entity.id
_entity.type
_entity.pdbx_description
1 polymer ?
#
loop_
_entity_poly.entity_id
_entity_poly.type
_entity_poly.pdbx_seq_one_letter_code
_entity_poly.pdbx_strand_id
1 'polypeptide(L)'
;MGSPATYCQDETVKRGWPETGWQWVRFVGNFANLSTPLGLAVAGLGGATIKRGPRGLFLGEGYRFAFPIAGAFTVGNVITTSSTWKEMLSRNPLLIKHEEAHTWQYLYCLGLPYYVPYVIFMGWSVIRTGDRAARNFFERQAGLAIGGYVDYPVRPVGEGMRAVLGKVKLNRS
;
A
#
# COMPACT_ATOMS: atom_id res chain seq x y z
N MET A 1 22.79 12.44 -12.43
CA MET A 1 22.23 11.20 -11.89
C MET A 1 22.53 11.17 -10.38
N GLY A 2 21.55 11.52 -9.54
CA GLY A 2 21.73 11.51 -8.07
C GLY A 2 21.74 10.06 -7.56
N SER A 3 22.64 9.77 -6.64
CA SER A 3 22.77 8.45 -6.01
C SER A 3 21.46 8.05 -5.31
N PRO A 4 21.01 6.78 -5.34
CA PRO A 4 19.84 6.30 -4.60
C PRO A 4 19.87 6.60 -3.10
N ALA A 5 21.04 6.71 -2.51
CA ALA A 5 21.23 7.02 -1.10
C ALA A 5 20.80 8.45 -0.71
N THR A 6 20.84 9.40 -1.64
CA THR A 6 20.46 10.81 -1.39
C THR A 6 18.94 10.99 -1.32
N TYR A 7 18.19 10.12 -2.01
CA TYR A 7 16.72 10.16 -2.02
C TYR A 7 16.10 9.75 -0.67
N CYS A 8 16.79 8.88 0.08
CA CYS A 8 16.26 8.29 1.32
C CYS A 8 16.37 9.17 2.56
N GLN A 9 17.36 10.05 2.62
CA GLN A 9 17.60 10.87 3.82
C GLN A 9 16.78 12.16 3.83
N ASP A 10 16.42 12.69 2.66
CA ASP A 10 15.75 14.00 2.55
C ASP A 10 14.20 13.88 2.63
N GLU A 11 13.60 12.77 2.19
CA GLU A 11 12.14 12.61 2.16
C GLU A 11 11.49 12.23 3.50
N THR A 12 12.20 11.53 4.38
CA THR A 12 11.70 11.19 5.72
C THR A 12 11.67 12.38 6.66
N VAL A 13 12.40 13.45 6.35
CA VAL A 13 12.59 14.62 7.22
C VAL A 13 11.72 15.80 6.79
N LYS A 14 11.32 15.92 5.53
CA LYS A 14 10.45 16.99 5.06
C LYS A 14 8.99 16.72 5.42
N ARG A 15 8.63 17.03 6.66
CA ARG A 15 7.22 17.21 7.02
C ARG A 15 6.63 18.29 6.14
N GLY A 16 5.72 17.95 5.22
CA GLY A 16 5.27 18.90 4.22
C GLY A 16 3.78 18.82 3.93
N TRP A 17 3.23 19.98 3.69
CA TRP A 17 1.98 20.12 2.99
C TRP A 17 2.16 19.69 1.51
N PRO A 18 1.07 19.47 0.77
CA PRO A 18 1.16 19.30 -0.66
C PRO A 18 1.91 20.47 -1.33
N GLU A 19 2.84 20.15 -2.22
CA GLU A 19 3.73 21.12 -2.89
C GLU A 19 3.18 21.52 -4.27
N THR A 20 2.40 20.64 -4.90
CA THR A 20 1.81 20.87 -6.24
C THR A 20 0.29 20.86 -6.19
N GLY A 21 -0.35 21.50 -7.18
CA GLY A 21 -1.80 21.50 -7.32
C GLY A 21 -2.40 20.10 -7.34
N TRP A 22 -1.75 19.14 -8.01
CA TRP A 22 -2.21 17.75 -8.04
C TRP A 22 -2.12 17.05 -6.67
N GLN A 23 -1.07 17.31 -5.89
CA GLN A 23 -0.97 16.80 -4.52
C GLN A 23 -2.07 17.40 -3.62
N TRP A 24 -2.47 18.65 -3.84
CA TRP A 24 -3.61 19.25 -3.17
C TRP A 24 -4.92 18.57 -3.58
N VAL A 25 -5.13 18.28 -4.87
CA VAL A 25 -6.30 17.51 -5.34
C VAL A 25 -6.37 16.14 -4.67
N ARG A 26 -5.26 15.40 -4.61
CA ARG A 26 -5.18 14.13 -3.91
C ARG A 26 -5.50 14.29 -2.41
N PHE A 27 -4.86 15.26 -1.77
CA PHE A 27 -5.00 15.49 -0.34
C PHE A 27 -6.45 15.80 0.02
N VAL A 28 -7.04 16.80 -0.62
CA VAL A 28 -8.44 17.22 -0.38
C VAL A 28 -9.42 16.13 -0.81
N GLY A 29 -9.22 15.51 -1.97
CA GLY A 29 -10.10 14.47 -2.49
C GLY A 29 -10.18 13.25 -1.57
N ASN A 30 -9.04 12.82 -0.99
CA ASN A 30 -9.03 11.71 -0.02
C ASN A 30 -9.59 12.08 1.36
N PHE A 31 -9.68 13.36 1.70
CA PHE A 31 -10.47 13.78 2.83
C PHE A 31 -11.97 13.81 2.50
N ALA A 32 -12.33 14.34 1.34
CA ALA A 32 -13.72 14.47 0.90
C ALA A 32 -14.41 13.11 0.69
N ASN A 33 -13.67 12.11 0.15
CA ASN A 33 -14.17 10.74 -0.02
C ASN A 33 -14.05 9.87 1.24
N LEU A 34 -13.68 10.46 2.38
CA LEU A 34 -13.57 9.86 3.72
C LEU A 34 -12.46 8.80 3.86
N SER A 35 -11.65 8.52 2.85
CA SER A 35 -10.59 7.52 2.98
C SER A 35 -9.49 7.98 3.95
N THR A 36 -9.09 9.26 3.95
CA THR A 36 -8.11 9.78 4.93
C THR A 36 -8.65 9.79 6.36
N PRO A 37 -9.86 10.29 6.67
CA PRO A 37 -10.45 10.13 7.99
C PRO A 37 -10.48 8.68 8.48
N LEU A 38 -10.87 7.73 7.61
CA LEU A 38 -10.84 6.31 7.94
C LEU A 38 -9.41 5.82 8.23
N GLY A 39 -8.43 6.20 7.40
CA GLY A 39 -7.03 5.84 7.60
C GLY A 39 -6.48 6.32 8.95
N LEU A 40 -6.81 7.57 9.33
CA LEU A 40 -6.44 8.13 10.64
C LEU A 40 -7.11 7.36 11.79
N ALA A 41 -8.39 7.01 11.65
CA ALA A 41 -9.11 6.22 12.65
C ALA A 41 -8.52 4.81 12.79
N VAL A 42 -8.26 4.11 11.68
CA VAL A 42 -7.66 2.78 11.67
C VAL A 42 -6.27 2.79 12.31
N ALA A 43 -5.41 3.73 11.93
CA ALA A 43 -4.07 3.87 12.50
C ALA A 43 -4.13 4.18 14.00
N GLY A 44 -5.00 5.11 14.42
CA GLY A 44 -5.17 5.49 15.83
C GLY A 44 -5.71 4.35 16.69
N LEU A 45 -6.77 3.67 16.23
CA LEU A 45 -7.33 2.50 16.93
C LEU A 45 -6.31 1.35 17.02
N GLY A 46 -5.46 1.20 16.01
CA GLY A 46 -4.35 0.25 16.04
C GLY A 46 -3.17 0.68 16.91
N GLY A 47 -3.25 1.82 17.60
CA GLY A 47 -2.22 2.33 18.50
C GLY A 47 -0.99 2.89 17.79
N ALA A 48 -1.08 3.22 16.50
CA ALA A 48 0.03 3.80 15.76
C ALA A 48 0.28 5.26 16.17
N THR A 49 1.54 5.63 16.29
CA THR A 49 1.96 7.04 16.42
C THR A 49 1.94 7.68 15.05
N ILE A 50 1.04 8.65 14.83
CA ILE A 50 0.83 9.31 13.54
C ILE A 50 1.63 10.62 13.48
N LYS A 51 2.44 10.78 12.44
CA LYS A 51 3.21 11.99 12.17
C LYS A 51 2.90 12.50 10.76
N ARG A 52 3.12 13.79 10.50
CA ARG A 52 3.10 14.29 9.13
C ARG A 52 4.30 13.75 8.35
N GLY A 53 4.01 13.22 7.19
CA GLY A 53 4.98 12.81 6.19
C GLY A 53 5.18 13.89 5.11
N PRO A 54 5.89 13.55 4.01
CA PRO A 54 6.08 14.43 2.86
C PRO A 54 4.78 14.61 2.07
N ARG A 55 4.70 15.68 1.29
CA ARG A 55 3.66 15.90 0.25
C ARG A 55 2.21 15.70 0.71
N GLY A 56 1.89 16.04 1.98
CA GLY A 56 0.54 15.88 2.54
C GLY A 56 0.17 14.45 2.97
N LEU A 57 1.15 13.57 3.11
CA LEU A 57 0.95 12.23 3.67
C LEU A 57 0.94 12.26 5.21
N PHE A 58 0.32 11.24 5.79
CA PHE A 58 0.43 10.90 7.21
C PHE A 58 1.12 9.55 7.34
N LEU A 59 2.09 9.47 8.23
CA LEU A 59 2.89 8.28 8.47
C LEU A 59 2.60 7.75 9.88
N GLY A 60 1.98 6.58 9.97
CA GLY A 60 1.73 5.85 11.22
C GLY A 60 2.83 4.80 11.46
N GLU A 61 3.36 4.71 12.66
CA GLU A 61 4.33 3.69 13.07
C GLU A 61 3.90 3.00 14.38
N GLY A 62 4.25 1.73 14.52
CA GLY A 62 3.94 0.95 15.72
C GLY A 62 2.50 0.42 15.76
N TYR A 63 1.88 0.17 14.61
CA TYR A 63 0.55 -0.43 14.49
C TYR A 63 0.52 -1.84 15.07
N ARG A 64 -0.46 -2.16 15.92
CA ARG A 64 -0.47 -3.37 16.75
C ARG A 64 -1.45 -4.45 16.29
N PHE A 65 -2.41 -4.14 15.42
CA PHE A 65 -3.34 -5.16 14.94
C PHE A 65 -2.67 -6.08 13.91
N ALA A 66 -3.07 -7.36 13.92
CA ALA A 66 -2.54 -8.37 13.00
C ALA A 66 -3.05 -8.21 11.55
N PHE A 67 -4.02 -7.35 11.30
CA PHE A 67 -4.59 -7.10 9.99
C PHE A 67 -4.50 -5.59 9.66
N PRO A 68 -4.15 -5.22 8.43
CA PRO A 68 -3.78 -6.08 7.29
C PRO A 68 -2.38 -6.71 7.44
N ILE A 69 -2.22 -7.92 6.86
CA ILE A 69 -0.94 -8.65 6.87
C ILE A 69 -0.04 -8.05 5.78
N ALA A 70 0.64 -6.96 6.11
CA ALA A 70 1.58 -6.27 5.22
C ALA A 70 2.66 -5.57 6.06
N GLY A 71 3.82 -5.31 5.45
CA GLY A 71 4.89 -4.52 6.10
C GLY A 71 4.48 -3.07 6.31
N ALA A 72 3.78 -2.51 5.32
CA ALA A 72 3.06 -1.24 5.41
C ALA A 72 1.74 -1.36 4.65
N PHE A 73 0.80 -0.48 4.92
CA PHE A 73 -0.47 -0.38 4.19
C PHE A 73 -0.96 1.06 4.14
N THR A 74 -1.73 1.36 3.11
CA THR A 74 -2.24 2.69 2.84
C THR A 74 -3.77 2.74 2.90
N VAL A 75 -4.31 3.76 3.56
CA VAL A 75 -5.74 4.11 3.52
C VAL A 75 -5.87 5.63 3.35
N GLY A 76 -6.37 6.06 2.20
CA GLY A 76 -6.39 7.48 1.83
C GLY A 76 -4.98 8.08 1.77
N ASN A 77 -4.72 9.15 2.51
CA ASN A 77 -3.40 9.77 2.62
C ASN A 77 -2.58 9.24 3.81
N VAL A 78 -3.02 8.16 4.48
CA VAL A 78 -2.38 7.60 5.67
C VAL A 78 -1.66 6.31 5.30
N ILE A 79 -0.37 6.27 5.53
CA ILE A 79 0.48 5.10 5.33
C ILE A 79 0.91 4.60 6.71
N THR A 80 0.64 3.35 7.01
CA THR A 80 0.82 2.79 8.37
C THR A 80 1.68 1.54 8.33
N THR A 81 2.58 1.40 9.30
CA THR A 81 3.42 0.21 9.48
C THR A 81 3.39 -0.25 10.94
N SER A 82 3.58 -1.55 11.18
CA SER A 82 3.78 -2.12 12.51
C SER A 82 5.18 -1.86 13.08
N SER A 83 6.13 -1.50 12.23
CA SER A 83 7.52 -1.18 12.57
C SER A 83 7.73 0.34 12.70
N THR A 84 8.98 0.79 12.70
CA THR A 84 9.34 2.20 12.56
C THR A 84 9.65 2.54 11.10
N TRP A 85 9.38 3.77 10.67
CA TRP A 85 9.71 4.22 9.31
C TRP A 85 11.22 4.18 9.05
N LYS A 86 12.04 4.41 10.06
CA LYS A 86 13.49 4.27 9.96
C LYS A 86 13.90 2.86 9.55
N GLU A 87 13.32 1.84 10.19
CA GLU A 87 13.60 0.44 9.88
C GLU A 87 13.04 0.03 8.51
N MET A 88 11.81 0.43 8.20
CA MET A 88 11.20 0.11 6.90
C MET A 88 12.00 0.69 5.73
N LEU A 89 12.44 1.93 5.84
CA LEU A 89 13.21 2.60 4.78
C LEU A 89 14.66 2.14 4.69
N SER A 90 15.24 1.60 5.76
CA SER A 90 16.55 0.96 5.69
C SER A 90 16.51 -0.33 4.85
N ARG A 91 15.38 -1.04 4.84
CA ARG A 91 15.15 -2.26 4.05
C ARG A 91 14.67 -1.95 2.63
N ASN A 92 13.76 -0.98 2.50
CA ASN A 92 13.20 -0.57 1.22
C ASN A 92 13.09 0.97 1.15
N PRO A 93 14.11 1.65 0.64
CA PRO A 93 14.16 3.10 0.57
C PRO A 93 13.04 3.75 -0.26
N LEU A 94 12.45 3.02 -1.18
CA LEU A 94 11.40 3.51 -2.07
C LEU A 94 9.99 3.15 -1.60
N LEU A 95 9.84 2.55 -0.42
CA LEU A 95 8.54 2.09 0.09
C LEU A 95 7.51 3.21 0.16
N ILE A 96 7.88 4.40 0.67
CA ILE A 96 6.93 5.54 0.71
C ILE A 96 6.44 5.92 -0.68
N LYS A 97 7.27 5.83 -1.72
CA LYS A 97 6.88 6.10 -3.09
C LYS A 97 5.85 5.08 -3.60
N HIS A 98 6.04 3.81 -3.26
CA HIS A 98 5.08 2.75 -3.57
C HIS A 98 3.74 3.01 -2.87
N GLU A 99 3.77 3.23 -1.57
CA GLU A 99 2.57 3.49 -0.77
C GLU A 99 1.85 4.79 -1.18
N GLU A 100 2.60 5.82 -1.58
CA GLU A 100 2.01 7.05 -2.12
C GLU A 100 1.22 6.80 -3.41
N ALA A 101 1.62 5.85 -4.26
CA ALA A 101 0.84 5.49 -5.43
C ALA A 101 -0.56 4.96 -5.04
N HIS A 102 -0.67 4.18 -3.95
CA HIS A 102 -1.96 3.74 -3.43
C HIS A 102 -2.84 4.91 -2.98
N THR A 103 -2.28 6.00 -2.47
CA THR A 103 -3.08 7.19 -2.10
C THR A 103 -3.78 7.82 -3.31
N TRP A 104 -3.13 7.79 -4.49
CA TRP A 104 -3.73 8.22 -5.75
C TRP A 104 -4.82 7.26 -6.23
N GLN A 105 -4.63 5.97 -6.03
CA GLN A 105 -5.61 4.96 -6.37
C GLN A 105 -6.90 5.12 -5.56
N TYR A 106 -6.81 5.49 -4.27
CA TYR A 106 -7.97 5.87 -3.47
C TYR A 106 -8.71 7.07 -4.07
N LEU A 107 -8.00 8.08 -4.55
CA LEU A 107 -8.62 9.24 -5.21
C LEU A 107 -9.35 8.82 -6.49
N TYR A 108 -8.69 8.06 -7.38
CA TYR A 108 -9.25 7.64 -8.66
C TYR A 108 -10.45 6.71 -8.51
N CYS A 109 -10.45 5.90 -7.47
CA CYS A 109 -11.54 4.97 -7.15
C CYS A 109 -12.57 5.56 -6.18
N LEU A 110 -12.57 6.88 -5.96
CA LEU A 110 -13.53 7.59 -5.11
C LEU A 110 -13.55 7.11 -3.64
N GLY A 111 -12.40 6.71 -3.12
CA GLY A 111 -12.23 6.31 -1.73
C GLY A 111 -12.44 4.81 -1.48
N LEU A 112 -13.36 4.46 -0.59
CA LEU A 112 -13.59 3.07 -0.16
C LEU A 112 -13.96 2.08 -1.28
N PRO A 113 -14.67 2.46 -2.36
CA PRO A 113 -14.88 1.58 -3.51
C PRO A 113 -13.59 1.00 -4.10
N TYR A 114 -12.42 1.60 -3.84
CA TYR A 114 -11.10 1.06 -4.20
C TYR A 114 -10.90 -0.41 -3.77
N TYR A 115 -11.41 -0.80 -2.60
CA TYR A 115 -11.22 -2.17 -2.10
C TYR A 115 -11.83 -3.24 -3.01
N VAL A 116 -12.93 -2.93 -3.68
CA VAL A 116 -13.62 -3.92 -4.54
C VAL A 116 -12.71 -4.34 -5.71
N PRO A 117 -12.27 -3.44 -6.61
CA PRO A 117 -11.37 -3.85 -7.69
C PRO A 117 -10.01 -4.34 -7.16
N TYR A 118 -9.49 -3.79 -6.05
CA TYR A 118 -8.24 -4.27 -5.48
C TYR A 118 -8.31 -5.76 -5.11
N VAL A 119 -9.38 -6.18 -4.41
CA VAL A 119 -9.57 -7.59 -4.02
C VAL A 119 -9.81 -8.49 -5.23
N ILE A 120 -10.54 -8.02 -6.25
CA ILE A 120 -10.73 -8.76 -7.49
C ILE A 120 -9.38 -9.01 -8.18
N PHE A 121 -8.55 -7.98 -8.35
CA PHE A 121 -7.23 -8.11 -8.96
C PHE A 121 -6.24 -8.90 -8.07
N MET A 122 -6.38 -8.83 -6.75
CA MET A 122 -5.63 -9.68 -5.81
C MET A 122 -6.01 -11.17 -6.03
N GLY A 123 -7.30 -11.49 -6.11
CA GLY A 123 -7.77 -12.85 -6.42
C GLY A 123 -7.28 -13.34 -7.78
N TRP A 124 -7.35 -12.47 -8.79
CA TRP A 124 -6.78 -12.75 -10.12
C TRP A 124 -5.29 -13.07 -10.04
N SER A 125 -4.52 -12.25 -9.31
CA SER A 125 -3.09 -12.47 -9.11
C SER A 125 -2.80 -13.82 -8.47
N VAL A 126 -3.54 -14.19 -7.41
CA VAL A 126 -3.41 -15.50 -6.75
C VAL A 126 -3.71 -16.66 -7.72
N ILE A 127 -4.75 -16.56 -8.55
CA ILE A 127 -5.04 -17.58 -9.57
C ILE A 127 -3.89 -17.68 -10.57
N ARG A 128 -3.37 -16.54 -11.03
CA ARG A 128 -2.37 -16.51 -12.11
C ARG A 128 -0.93 -16.85 -11.66
N THR A 129 -0.58 -16.59 -10.41
CA THR A 129 0.81 -16.73 -9.95
C THR A 129 0.96 -17.43 -8.60
N GLY A 130 -0.11 -17.54 -7.82
CA GLY A 130 -0.06 -17.99 -6.43
C GLY A 130 0.29 -16.88 -5.43
N ASP A 131 0.62 -15.67 -5.92
CA ASP A 131 0.98 -14.50 -5.13
C ASP A 131 -0.08 -13.40 -5.24
N ARG A 132 -0.27 -12.59 -4.19
CA ARG A 132 -1.33 -11.57 -4.12
C ARG A 132 -1.02 -10.32 -4.94
N ALA A 133 0.25 -10.00 -5.14
CA ALA A 133 0.72 -8.76 -5.73
C ALA A 133 1.17 -8.91 -7.19
N ALA A 134 1.81 -10.02 -7.55
CA ALA A 134 2.54 -10.21 -8.81
C ALA A 134 1.74 -9.89 -10.08
N ARG A 135 0.43 -10.12 -10.09
CA ARG A 135 -0.50 -9.77 -11.20
C ARG A 135 -1.67 -8.90 -10.73
N ASN A 136 -1.59 -8.33 -9.54
CA ASN A 136 -2.53 -7.30 -9.10
C ASN A 136 -2.25 -6.01 -9.87
N PHE A 137 -3.26 -5.49 -10.56
CA PHE A 137 -3.16 -4.26 -11.35
C PHE A 137 -2.64 -3.08 -10.51
N PHE A 138 -3.16 -2.91 -9.31
CA PHE A 138 -2.82 -1.78 -8.44
C PHE A 138 -1.40 -1.85 -7.92
N GLU A 139 -0.91 -3.05 -7.57
CA GLU A 139 0.48 -3.27 -7.13
C GLU A 139 1.47 -3.03 -8.28
N ARG A 140 1.12 -3.47 -9.49
CA ARG A 140 1.93 -3.22 -10.67
C ARG A 140 1.98 -1.73 -11.03
N GLN A 141 0.87 -1.03 -10.92
CA GLN A 141 0.81 0.42 -11.14
C GLN A 141 1.60 1.19 -10.08
N ALA A 142 1.58 0.75 -8.82
CA ALA A 142 2.38 1.32 -7.74
C ALA A 142 3.88 1.02 -7.87
N GLY A 143 4.25 0.09 -8.76
CA GLY A 143 5.61 -0.37 -8.96
C GLY A 143 5.92 -1.61 -8.13
N LEU A 144 5.69 -2.78 -8.70
CA LEU A 144 5.81 -4.08 -8.02
C LEU A 144 7.14 -4.25 -7.29
N ALA A 145 8.26 -4.02 -8.00
CA ALA A 145 9.62 -4.12 -7.42
C ALA A 145 9.90 -3.04 -6.36
N ILE A 146 9.33 -1.85 -6.51
CA ILE A 146 9.44 -0.75 -5.54
C ILE A 146 8.72 -1.12 -4.23
N GLY A 147 7.59 -1.85 -4.31
CA GLY A 147 6.90 -2.42 -3.15
C GLY A 147 7.63 -3.58 -2.47
N GLY A 148 8.71 -4.06 -3.06
CA GLY A 148 9.46 -5.22 -2.56
C GLY A 148 8.84 -6.56 -2.97
N TYR A 149 7.94 -6.57 -3.95
CA TYR A 149 7.29 -7.78 -4.45
C TYR A 149 8.07 -8.43 -5.60
N VAL A 150 7.94 -9.75 -5.72
CA VAL A 150 8.55 -10.55 -6.79
C VAL A 150 7.58 -10.70 -7.96
N ASP A 151 8.06 -10.54 -9.19
CA ASP A 151 7.29 -10.81 -10.40
C ASP A 151 7.30 -12.31 -10.72
N TYR A 152 6.34 -13.03 -10.16
CA TYR A 152 6.22 -14.48 -10.36
C TYR A 152 5.72 -14.82 -11.77
N PRO A 153 6.17 -15.98 -12.34
CA PRO A 153 5.71 -16.44 -13.63
C PRO A 153 4.21 -16.75 -13.65
N VAL A 154 3.60 -16.49 -14.79
CA VAL A 154 2.15 -16.71 -14.99
C VAL A 154 1.88 -18.17 -15.32
N ARG A 155 0.91 -18.77 -14.63
CA ARG A 155 0.39 -20.10 -14.91
C ARG A 155 -0.99 -20.07 -15.59
N PRO A 156 -1.40 -21.14 -16.27
CA PRO A 156 -2.75 -21.28 -16.84
C PRO A 156 -3.84 -21.14 -15.78
N VAL A 157 -4.96 -20.51 -16.14
CA VAL A 157 -6.08 -20.26 -15.21
C VAL A 157 -6.60 -21.54 -14.56
N GLY A 158 -6.78 -22.63 -15.38
CA GLY A 158 -7.28 -23.91 -14.88
C GLY A 158 -6.35 -24.58 -13.85
N GLU A 159 -5.04 -24.42 -13.99
CA GLU A 159 -4.06 -24.87 -12.99
C GLU A 159 -4.16 -24.06 -11.71
N GLY A 160 -4.23 -22.73 -11.86
CA GLY A 160 -4.39 -21.81 -10.73
C GLY A 160 -5.66 -22.06 -9.93
N MET A 161 -6.78 -22.26 -10.59
CA MET A 161 -8.05 -22.60 -9.95
C MET A 161 -7.97 -23.90 -9.16
N ARG A 162 -7.38 -24.95 -9.74
CA ARG A 162 -7.17 -26.24 -9.04
C ARG A 162 -6.29 -26.09 -7.80
N ALA A 163 -5.24 -25.29 -7.89
CA ALA A 163 -4.35 -25.03 -6.75
C ALA A 163 -5.06 -24.28 -5.60
N VAL A 164 -5.91 -23.30 -5.93
CA VAL A 164 -6.71 -22.56 -4.93
C VAL A 164 -7.73 -23.47 -4.27
N LEU A 165 -8.49 -24.24 -5.05
CA LEU A 165 -9.50 -25.17 -4.53
C LEU A 165 -8.88 -26.30 -3.67
N GLY A 166 -7.69 -26.80 -4.05
CA GLY A 166 -6.96 -27.79 -3.28
C GLY A 166 -6.56 -27.27 -1.89
N LYS A 167 -6.08 -26.02 -1.79
CA LYS A 167 -5.77 -25.39 -0.48
C LYS A 167 -6.99 -25.20 0.40
N VAL A 168 -8.15 -24.86 -0.17
CA VAL A 168 -9.41 -24.72 0.59
C VAL A 168 -9.88 -26.04 1.17
N LYS A 169 -9.68 -27.17 0.45
CA LYS A 169 -10.04 -28.50 0.96
C LYS A 169 -9.15 -28.95 2.13
N LEU A 170 -7.84 -28.70 2.04
CA LEU A 170 -6.87 -29.05 3.09
C LEU A 170 -7.09 -28.28 4.41
N ASN A 171 -7.59 -27.05 4.35
CA ASN A 171 -7.86 -26.25 5.56
C ASN A 171 -9.22 -26.57 6.22
N ARG A 172 -10.03 -27.48 5.64
CA ARG A 172 -11.34 -27.89 6.17
C ARG A 172 -11.34 -29.30 6.74
N SER A 173 -10.26 -30.03 6.61
CA SER A 173 -10.00 -31.37 7.20
C SER A 173 -9.11 -31.23 8.44
#